data_f1fe618185934dac88f61dd69639c259
#
_entry.id   f1fe618185934dac88f61dd69639c259
#
_cell.length_a   1.000
_cell.length_b   1.000
_cell.length_c   1.000
_cell.angle_alpha   90.00
_cell.angle_beta   90.00
_cell.angle_gamma   90.00
#
_symmetry.space_group_name_H-M   'P 1'
#
loop_
_entity.id
_entity.type
_entity.pdbx_description
1 polymer ?
#
loop_
_entity_poly.entity_id
_entity_poly.type
_entity_poly.pdbx_seq_one_letter_code
_entity_poly.pdbx_strand_id
1 'polypeptide(L)'
;MPHPIRFGYKASAEQFGPQQLLDYAVLAEDLSFDSVFVSDHLQPWMHDGGHAPAAMPWLGALAARTSRILMGTSVLTPTFRYHPGVIAQAFGTLGLLAPGRVILGVGTGEALNEATLGIEWPEVKERFARLKESLELIEQLWNDERVSFEGQFYSTHNATIYDRPEVDVPIYIGASGPAATRLAGRVADGWITTSGKARTLYTENLLPAFEEGLEKRAADGVRGPGDDVDTLIEVKVSFDHDRERAMEDTRFWAPLALSPDEKMGVEDPLEMQRL
;
A
#
# COMPACT_ATOMS: atom_id res chain seq x y z
N MET A 1 2.75 27.61 -2.26
CA MET A 1 3.52 27.52 -0.97
C MET A 1 3.82 26.04 -0.79
N PRO A 2 4.98 25.66 -0.24
CA PRO A 2 5.20 24.23 0.04
C PRO A 2 4.12 23.74 0.99
N HIS A 3 3.54 22.57 0.68
CA HIS A 3 2.56 21.93 1.54
C HIS A 3 3.19 21.61 2.91
N PRO A 4 2.46 21.75 4.02
CA PRO A 4 2.97 21.36 5.32
C PRO A 4 3.31 19.86 5.33
N ILE A 5 4.42 19.49 5.97
CA ILE A 5 4.75 18.07 6.19
C ILE A 5 3.70 17.47 7.11
N ARG A 6 3.14 16.34 6.71
CA ARG A 6 2.20 15.53 7.50
C ARG A 6 2.94 14.33 8.09
N PHE A 7 2.56 13.92 9.27
CA PHE A 7 3.14 12.79 9.98
C PHE A 7 2.14 11.66 10.08
N GLY A 8 2.50 10.50 9.49
CA GLY A 8 1.70 9.28 9.57
C GLY A 8 2.32 8.24 10.49
N TYR A 9 1.50 7.42 11.13
CA TYR A 9 1.91 6.21 11.83
C TYR A 9 1.85 5.02 10.86
N LYS A 10 2.99 4.40 10.58
CA LYS A 10 3.02 3.10 9.91
C LYS A 10 2.75 2.02 10.96
N ALA A 11 1.54 1.49 10.95
CA ALA A 11 1.15 0.41 11.84
C ALA A 11 1.94 -0.86 11.51
N SER A 12 2.74 -1.32 12.49
CA SER A 12 3.67 -2.43 12.32
C SER A 12 2.94 -3.77 12.43
N ALA A 13 2.15 -4.10 11.42
CA ALA A 13 1.23 -5.24 11.41
C ALA A 13 1.93 -6.60 11.55
N GLU A 14 3.20 -6.67 11.18
CA GLU A 14 3.98 -7.89 11.30
C GLU A 14 4.58 -8.08 12.69
N GLN A 15 4.68 -7.00 13.48
CA GLN A 15 5.29 -7.01 14.81
C GLN A 15 4.26 -7.09 15.94
N PHE A 16 3.05 -6.62 15.71
CA PHE A 16 2.02 -6.53 16.73
C PHE A 16 0.74 -7.25 16.33
N GLY A 17 0.14 -7.96 17.28
CA GLY A 17 -1.16 -8.60 17.09
C GLY A 17 -2.27 -7.56 16.83
N PRO A 18 -3.40 -7.98 16.22
CA PRO A 18 -4.40 -7.06 15.69
C PRO A 18 -5.01 -6.12 16.72
N GLN A 19 -5.21 -6.55 17.96
CA GLN A 19 -5.78 -5.71 19.02
C GLN A 19 -4.80 -4.63 19.45
N GLN A 20 -3.57 -5.00 19.75
CA GLN A 20 -2.52 -4.07 20.18
C GLN A 20 -2.22 -3.03 19.06
N LEU A 21 -2.17 -3.51 17.83
CA LEU A 21 -1.99 -2.65 16.65
C LEU A 21 -3.11 -1.62 16.53
N LEU A 22 -4.37 -2.02 16.81
CA LEU A 22 -5.52 -1.13 16.80
C LEU A 22 -5.44 -0.07 17.91
N ASP A 23 -5.04 -0.47 19.11
CA ASP A 23 -4.89 0.45 20.24
C ASP A 23 -3.79 1.48 19.97
N TYR A 24 -2.68 1.11 19.33
CA TYR A 24 -1.65 2.04 18.89
C TYR A 24 -2.13 3.00 17.79
N ALA A 25 -2.97 2.53 16.87
CA ALA A 25 -3.51 3.38 15.82
C ALA A 25 -4.51 4.41 16.38
N VAL A 26 -5.33 4.04 17.36
CA VAL A 26 -6.20 4.97 18.10
C VAL A 26 -5.35 5.99 18.87
N LEU A 27 -4.29 5.55 19.55
CA LEU A 27 -3.36 6.44 20.25
C LEU A 27 -2.69 7.42 19.27
N ALA A 28 -2.37 7.01 18.04
CA ALA A 28 -1.83 7.90 17.03
C ALA A 28 -2.80 9.03 16.67
N GLU A 29 -4.12 8.74 16.59
CA GLU A 29 -5.13 9.81 16.43
C GLU A 29 -5.14 10.76 17.62
N ASP A 30 -5.11 10.25 18.84
CA ASP A 30 -5.09 11.05 20.08
C ASP A 30 -3.84 11.95 20.15
N LEU A 31 -2.71 11.46 19.65
CA LEU A 31 -1.45 12.21 19.55
C LEU A 31 -1.36 13.13 18.32
N SER A 32 -2.45 13.29 17.58
CA SER A 32 -2.56 14.20 16.44
C SER A 32 -1.70 13.82 15.22
N PHE A 33 -1.43 12.53 15.02
CA PHE A 33 -0.94 12.07 13.73
C PHE A 33 -2.00 12.31 12.64
N ASP A 34 -1.53 12.55 11.41
CA ASP A 34 -2.40 12.86 10.27
C ASP A 34 -2.97 11.59 9.63
N SER A 35 -2.23 10.47 9.66
CA SER A 35 -2.61 9.23 9.00
C SER A 35 -2.09 7.97 9.68
N VAL A 36 -2.77 6.85 9.41
CA VAL A 36 -2.33 5.49 9.76
C VAL A 36 -2.30 4.64 8.50
N PHE A 37 -1.17 3.99 8.23
CA PHE A 37 -1.06 3.02 7.13
C PHE A 37 -0.68 1.64 7.66
N VAL A 38 -1.31 0.59 7.12
CA VAL A 38 -1.08 -0.80 7.49
C VAL A 38 -0.67 -1.62 6.27
N SER A 39 0.28 -2.55 6.43
CA SER A 39 0.60 -3.53 5.39
C SER A 39 -0.44 -4.65 5.36
N ASP A 40 -0.67 -5.22 4.16
CA ASP A 40 -1.56 -6.37 3.98
C ASP A 40 -0.74 -7.60 3.62
N HIS A 41 -0.21 -8.25 4.62
CA HIS A 41 0.57 -9.48 4.49
C HIS A 41 -0.26 -10.71 4.88
N LEU A 42 -0.02 -11.83 4.21
CA LEU A 42 -0.50 -13.15 4.62
C LEU A 42 0.45 -13.75 5.65
N GLN A 43 1.75 -13.56 5.42
CA GLN A 43 2.83 -14.03 6.26
C GLN A 43 3.79 -12.89 6.61
N PRO A 44 4.33 -12.84 7.84
CA PRO A 44 5.33 -11.84 8.23
C PRO A 44 6.70 -12.15 7.61
N TRP A 45 7.58 -11.16 7.60
CA TRP A 45 8.98 -11.33 7.22
C TRP A 45 9.80 -12.14 8.24
N MET A 46 9.36 -12.17 9.50
CA MET A 46 10.01 -12.89 10.60
C MET A 46 9.03 -13.89 11.18
N HIS A 47 9.44 -15.15 11.32
CA HIS A 47 8.57 -16.20 11.87
C HIS A 47 8.33 -16.03 13.37
N ASP A 48 9.42 -15.90 14.15
CA ASP A 48 9.33 -15.80 15.61
C ASP A 48 8.74 -14.45 16.04
N GLY A 49 7.63 -14.51 16.77
CA GLY A 49 6.91 -13.32 17.21
C GLY A 49 6.18 -12.57 16.10
N GLY A 50 6.12 -13.14 14.88
CA GLY A 50 5.46 -12.51 13.74
C GLY A 50 3.94 -12.55 13.79
N HIS A 51 3.31 -11.53 13.22
CA HIS A 51 1.88 -11.39 13.03
C HIS A 51 1.56 -11.01 11.58
N ALA A 52 0.34 -11.26 11.13
CA ALA A 52 -0.14 -10.83 9.81
C ALA A 52 -1.66 -10.63 9.82
N PRO A 53 -2.17 -9.64 10.55
CA PRO A 53 -3.59 -9.34 10.52
C PRO A 53 -4.01 -8.85 9.13
N ALA A 54 -5.13 -9.36 8.60
CA ALA A 54 -5.69 -8.91 7.34
C ALA A 54 -6.07 -7.42 7.41
N ALA A 55 -5.59 -6.62 6.46
CA ALA A 55 -5.71 -5.16 6.52
C ALA A 55 -7.16 -4.69 6.42
N MET A 56 -7.98 -5.24 5.53
CA MET A 56 -9.35 -4.75 5.30
C MET A 56 -10.26 -4.86 6.53
N PRO A 57 -10.38 -6.02 7.22
CA PRO A 57 -11.16 -6.10 8.45
C PRO A 57 -10.59 -5.22 9.57
N TRP A 58 -9.26 -5.11 9.63
CA TRP A 58 -8.59 -4.26 10.62
C TRP A 58 -8.87 -2.76 10.37
N LEU A 59 -8.86 -2.31 9.11
CA LEU A 59 -9.24 -0.94 8.73
C LEU A 59 -10.72 -0.67 9.06
N GLY A 60 -11.62 -1.64 8.91
CA GLY A 60 -13.01 -1.51 9.33
C GLY A 60 -13.14 -1.28 10.84
N ALA A 61 -12.34 -1.99 11.65
CA ALA A 61 -12.29 -1.78 13.10
C ALA A 61 -11.71 -0.39 13.45
N LEU A 62 -10.67 0.05 12.74
CA LEU A 62 -10.07 1.38 12.92
C LEU A 62 -11.05 2.49 12.54
N ALA A 63 -11.78 2.33 11.45
CA ALA A 63 -12.81 3.29 11.01
C ALA A 63 -13.87 3.53 12.09
N ALA A 64 -14.28 2.47 12.79
CA ALA A 64 -15.24 2.53 13.88
C ALA A 64 -14.68 3.11 15.20
N ARG A 65 -13.36 3.12 15.38
CA ARG A 65 -12.68 3.56 16.62
C ARG A 65 -12.09 4.97 16.50
N THR A 66 -12.07 5.55 15.31
CA THR A 66 -11.45 6.85 15.01
C THR A 66 -12.42 7.77 14.28
N SER A 67 -12.17 9.06 14.31
CA SER A 67 -13.06 10.06 13.71
C SER A 67 -12.39 11.04 12.75
N ARG A 68 -11.08 11.18 12.79
CA ARG A 68 -10.31 12.21 12.08
C ARG A 68 -9.19 11.65 11.21
N ILE A 69 -8.44 10.70 11.75
CA ILE A 69 -7.19 10.23 11.13
C ILE A 69 -7.45 9.59 9.76
N LEU A 70 -6.64 9.92 8.77
CA LEU A 70 -6.65 9.22 7.48
C LEU A 70 -6.14 7.79 7.69
N MET A 71 -6.69 6.83 6.94
CA MET A 71 -6.29 5.44 7.06
C MET A 71 -6.17 4.78 5.70
N GLY A 72 -5.21 3.88 5.57
CA GLY A 72 -5.03 3.18 4.30
C GLY A 72 -4.10 1.99 4.38
N THR A 73 -3.89 1.37 3.24
CA THR A 73 -2.92 0.29 3.09
C THR A 73 -1.58 0.80 2.57
N SER A 74 -0.49 0.20 3.04
CA SER A 74 0.85 0.47 2.54
C SER A 74 1.69 -0.82 2.56
N VAL A 75 1.46 -1.71 1.60
CA VAL A 75 0.46 -1.65 0.53
C VAL A 75 -0.33 -2.95 0.48
N LEU A 76 -1.43 -2.96 -0.24
CA LEU A 76 -2.22 -4.14 -0.57
C LEU A 76 -1.94 -4.55 -2.02
N THR A 77 -2.10 -5.84 -2.34
CA THR A 77 -1.93 -6.35 -3.71
C THR A 77 -3.29 -6.72 -4.31
N PRO A 78 -3.83 -5.92 -5.24
CA PRO A 78 -5.18 -6.15 -5.78
C PRO A 78 -5.19 -7.08 -7.01
N THR A 79 -4.25 -8.03 -7.12
CA THR A 79 -3.99 -8.71 -8.40
C THR A 79 -3.94 -10.24 -8.35
N PHE A 80 -3.78 -10.84 -7.18
CA PHE A 80 -3.60 -12.30 -7.05
C PHE A 80 -4.60 -12.90 -6.07
N ARG A 81 -4.27 -12.97 -4.76
CA ARG A 81 -5.20 -13.52 -3.76
C ARG A 81 -6.51 -12.72 -3.63
N TYR A 82 -6.53 -11.50 -4.12
CA TYR A 82 -7.75 -10.69 -4.24
C TYR A 82 -8.07 -10.42 -5.71
N HIS A 83 -9.33 -10.56 -6.07
CA HIS A 83 -9.82 -10.02 -7.33
C HIS A 83 -10.05 -8.51 -7.21
N PRO A 84 -9.71 -7.66 -8.22
CA PRO A 84 -9.92 -6.21 -8.15
C PRO A 84 -11.33 -5.79 -7.74
N GLY A 85 -12.35 -6.50 -8.21
CA GLY A 85 -13.74 -6.24 -7.83
C GLY A 85 -14.03 -6.44 -6.34
N VAL A 86 -13.33 -7.37 -5.67
CA VAL A 86 -13.44 -7.56 -4.21
C VAL A 86 -12.81 -6.37 -3.49
N ILE A 87 -11.69 -5.87 -3.98
CA ILE A 87 -11.04 -4.69 -3.43
C ILE A 87 -11.90 -3.44 -3.64
N ALA A 88 -12.46 -3.25 -4.84
CA ALA A 88 -13.38 -2.16 -5.12
C ALA A 88 -14.58 -2.16 -4.15
N GLN A 89 -15.19 -3.33 -3.91
CA GLN A 89 -16.30 -3.45 -2.96
C GLN A 89 -15.87 -3.14 -1.52
N ALA A 90 -14.75 -3.70 -1.07
CA ALA A 90 -14.28 -3.51 0.30
C ALA A 90 -13.93 -2.05 0.60
N PHE A 91 -13.20 -1.40 -0.31
CA PHE A 91 -12.83 0.00 -0.16
C PHE A 91 -13.99 0.97 -0.42
N GLY A 92 -14.96 0.61 -1.25
CA GLY A 92 -16.24 1.30 -1.34
C GLY A 92 -16.96 1.32 0.00
N THR A 93 -17.09 0.15 0.64
CA THR A 93 -17.68 0.04 1.98
C THR A 93 -16.91 0.84 3.03
N LEU A 94 -15.57 0.75 3.04
CA LEU A 94 -14.73 1.54 3.95
C LEU A 94 -14.91 3.04 3.72
N GLY A 95 -15.00 3.48 2.45
CA GLY A 95 -15.25 4.87 2.08
C GLY A 95 -16.58 5.41 2.60
N LEU A 96 -17.62 4.57 2.67
CA LEU A 96 -18.91 4.94 3.28
C LEU A 96 -18.86 4.94 4.82
N LEU A 97 -18.10 4.04 5.43
CA LEU A 97 -17.92 3.98 6.88
C LEU A 97 -17.05 5.12 7.42
N ALA A 98 -16.10 5.60 6.62
CA ALA A 98 -15.16 6.65 6.99
C ALA A 98 -14.95 7.65 5.83
N PRO A 99 -15.99 8.46 5.47
CA PRO A 99 -15.96 9.34 4.31
C PRO A 99 -14.76 10.31 4.33
N GLY A 100 -14.01 10.35 3.22
CA GLY A 100 -12.85 11.22 3.04
C GLY A 100 -11.61 10.85 3.88
N ARG A 101 -11.63 9.70 4.58
CA ARG A 101 -10.52 9.26 5.43
C ARG A 101 -9.82 8.00 4.93
N VAL A 102 -10.30 7.36 3.88
CA VAL A 102 -9.78 6.08 3.38
C VAL A 102 -8.89 6.28 2.17
N ILE A 103 -7.77 5.60 2.14
CA ILE A 103 -6.80 5.59 1.04
C ILE A 103 -6.51 4.14 0.65
N LEU A 104 -6.62 3.82 -0.64
CA LEU A 104 -6.23 2.53 -1.18
C LEU A 104 -4.77 2.58 -1.64
N GLY A 105 -3.86 2.10 -0.81
CA GLY A 105 -2.46 1.96 -1.19
C GLY A 105 -2.18 0.57 -1.78
N VAL A 106 -1.64 0.52 -2.99
CA VAL A 106 -1.45 -0.71 -3.76
C VAL A 106 -0.02 -0.96 -4.20
N GLY A 107 0.31 -2.22 -4.42
CA GLY A 107 1.61 -2.66 -4.93
C GLY A 107 1.50 -3.91 -5.81
N THR A 108 2.65 -4.33 -6.37
CA THR A 108 2.72 -5.49 -7.28
C THR A 108 2.79 -6.84 -6.57
N GLY A 109 2.78 -6.86 -5.24
CA GLY A 109 2.84 -8.06 -4.42
C GLY A 109 4.23 -8.61 -4.16
N GLU A 110 4.27 -9.64 -3.33
CA GLU A 110 5.48 -10.35 -2.89
C GLU A 110 5.22 -11.85 -2.89
N ALA A 111 6.23 -12.65 -3.26
CA ALA A 111 6.12 -14.11 -3.28
C ALA A 111 5.69 -14.68 -1.93
N LEU A 112 6.23 -14.13 -0.85
CA LEU A 112 5.92 -14.48 0.55
C LEU A 112 4.41 -14.52 0.84
N ASN A 113 3.63 -13.68 0.17
CA ASN A 113 2.20 -13.53 0.41
C ASN A 113 1.31 -14.27 -0.59
N GLU A 114 1.80 -14.50 -1.80
CA GLU A 114 0.98 -14.98 -2.90
C GLU A 114 1.34 -16.43 -3.29
N ALA A 115 2.64 -16.72 -3.49
CA ALA A 115 3.09 -18.05 -3.90
C ALA A 115 2.83 -19.12 -2.84
N THR A 116 2.90 -18.76 -1.57
CA THR A 116 2.57 -19.65 -0.45
C THR A 116 1.12 -20.16 -0.47
N LEU A 117 0.21 -19.47 -1.17
CA LEU A 117 -1.16 -19.91 -1.40
C LEU A 117 -1.31 -20.83 -2.63
N GLY A 118 -0.20 -21.22 -3.26
CA GLY A 118 -0.22 -21.99 -4.51
C GLY A 118 -0.56 -21.14 -5.74
N ILE A 119 -0.50 -19.82 -5.62
CA ILE A 119 -0.71 -18.90 -6.74
C ILE A 119 0.60 -18.83 -7.53
N GLU A 120 0.52 -19.04 -8.86
CA GLU A 120 1.67 -18.86 -9.73
C GLU A 120 2.23 -17.44 -9.59
N TRP A 121 3.55 -17.35 -9.32
CA TRP A 121 4.22 -16.07 -9.14
C TRP A 121 4.93 -15.64 -10.42
N PRO A 122 4.31 -14.76 -11.23
CA PRO A 122 4.84 -14.41 -12.53
C PRO A 122 5.98 -13.37 -12.44
N GLU A 123 6.63 -13.17 -13.55
CA GLU A 123 7.68 -12.15 -13.71
C GLU A 123 7.17 -10.73 -13.42
N VAL A 124 8.09 -9.85 -13.02
CA VAL A 124 7.81 -8.45 -12.65
C VAL A 124 6.96 -7.72 -13.70
N LYS A 125 7.23 -7.96 -14.99
CA LYS A 125 6.51 -7.33 -16.10
C LYS A 125 5.02 -7.69 -16.10
N GLU A 126 4.67 -8.95 -15.84
CA GLU A 126 3.29 -9.39 -15.77
C GLU A 126 2.61 -8.85 -14.51
N ARG A 127 3.27 -8.93 -13.36
CA ARG A 127 2.73 -8.37 -12.10
C ARG A 127 2.38 -6.90 -12.24
N PHE A 128 3.23 -6.15 -12.94
CA PHE A 128 2.99 -4.74 -13.23
C PHE A 128 1.81 -4.51 -14.18
N ALA A 129 1.68 -5.35 -15.22
CA ALA A 129 0.56 -5.28 -16.16
C ALA A 129 -0.78 -5.60 -15.45
N ARG A 130 -0.79 -6.63 -14.57
CA ARG A 130 -1.94 -6.96 -13.74
C ARG A 130 -2.33 -5.82 -12.80
N LEU A 131 -1.36 -5.18 -12.15
CA LEU A 131 -1.63 -4.03 -11.29
C LEU A 131 -2.31 -2.91 -12.09
N LYS A 132 -1.76 -2.55 -13.24
CA LYS A 132 -2.34 -1.50 -14.08
C LYS A 132 -3.78 -1.80 -14.48
N GLU A 133 -4.05 -3.03 -14.96
CA GLU A 133 -5.39 -3.44 -15.35
C GLU A 133 -6.36 -3.51 -14.14
N SER A 134 -5.85 -3.91 -12.97
CA SER A 134 -6.66 -3.92 -11.75
C SER A 134 -7.10 -2.52 -11.32
N LEU A 135 -6.25 -1.50 -11.49
CA LEU A 135 -6.60 -0.11 -11.17
C LEU A 135 -7.69 0.41 -12.11
N GLU A 136 -7.56 0.14 -13.41
CA GLU A 136 -8.57 0.50 -14.40
C GLU A 136 -9.95 -0.11 -14.05
N LEU A 137 -9.98 -1.39 -13.66
CA LEU A 137 -11.21 -2.05 -13.26
C LEU A 137 -11.78 -1.50 -11.95
N ILE A 138 -10.95 -1.24 -10.94
CA ILE A 138 -11.38 -0.66 -9.66
C ILE A 138 -12.02 0.72 -9.88
N GLU A 139 -11.37 1.59 -10.63
CA GLU A 139 -11.89 2.93 -10.95
C GLU A 139 -13.23 2.87 -11.71
N GLN A 140 -13.35 1.99 -12.72
CA GLN A 140 -14.61 1.81 -13.43
C GLN A 140 -15.73 1.31 -12.48
N LEU A 141 -15.44 0.35 -11.60
CA LEU A 141 -16.44 -0.17 -10.66
C LEU A 141 -16.91 0.87 -9.63
N TRP A 142 -16.10 1.87 -9.30
CA TRP A 142 -16.51 2.97 -8.43
C TRP A 142 -17.31 4.06 -9.17
N ASN A 143 -17.01 4.29 -10.45
CA ASN A 143 -17.57 5.39 -11.22
C ASN A 143 -18.82 4.98 -12.04
N ASP A 144 -18.86 3.74 -12.55
CA ASP A 144 -19.91 3.30 -13.46
C ASP A 144 -20.95 2.40 -12.75
N GLU A 145 -22.19 2.48 -13.20
CA GLU A 145 -23.29 1.69 -12.62
C GLU A 145 -23.20 0.20 -12.95
N ARG A 146 -22.81 -0.11 -14.19
CA ARG A 146 -22.70 -1.49 -14.71
C ARG A 146 -21.46 -1.64 -15.55
N VAL A 147 -20.50 -2.42 -15.07
CA VAL A 147 -19.20 -2.60 -15.69
C VAL A 147 -19.08 -3.95 -16.37
N SER A 148 -18.91 -3.94 -17.69
CA SER A 148 -18.48 -5.10 -18.47
C SER A 148 -17.07 -4.81 -18.96
N PHE A 149 -16.09 -5.42 -18.32
CA PHE A 149 -14.67 -5.21 -18.56
C PHE A 149 -14.08 -6.41 -19.28
N GLU A 150 -13.33 -6.21 -20.32
CA GLU A 150 -12.65 -7.25 -21.11
C GLU A 150 -11.15 -6.94 -21.15
N GLY A 151 -10.43 -7.36 -20.11
CA GLY A 151 -8.98 -7.18 -19.98
C GLY A 151 -8.18 -8.42 -20.38
N GLN A 152 -6.88 -8.33 -20.23
CA GLN A 152 -5.97 -9.45 -20.43
C GLN A 152 -6.04 -10.44 -19.25
N PHE A 153 -6.25 -9.94 -18.03
CA PHE A 153 -6.17 -10.70 -16.79
C PHE A 153 -7.51 -10.77 -16.05
N TYR A 154 -8.36 -9.78 -16.23
CA TYR A 154 -9.65 -9.69 -15.55
C TYR A 154 -10.78 -9.45 -16.55
N SER A 155 -11.95 -9.99 -16.24
CA SER A 155 -13.16 -9.70 -16.97
C SER A 155 -14.37 -9.61 -16.03
N THR A 156 -15.34 -8.76 -16.38
CA THR A 156 -16.61 -8.68 -15.66
C THR A 156 -17.77 -8.57 -16.64
N HIS A 157 -18.95 -9.02 -16.20
CA HIS A 157 -20.17 -8.97 -16.99
C HIS A 157 -21.26 -8.26 -16.19
N ASN A 158 -21.56 -7.01 -16.55
CA ASN A 158 -22.56 -6.18 -15.87
C ASN A 158 -22.36 -6.11 -14.34
N ALA A 159 -21.09 -6.11 -13.88
CA ALA A 159 -20.78 -6.01 -12.46
C ALA A 159 -21.19 -4.65 -11.90
N THR A 160 -21.72 -4.64 -10.68
CA THR A 160 -22.20 -3.44 -10.01
C THR A 160 -21.74 -3.45 -8.55
N ILE A 161 -21.10 -2.39 -8.12
CA ILE A 161 -20.87 -2.11 -6.69
C ILE A 161 -22.05 -1.25 -6.22
N TYR A 162 -22.91 -1.81 -5.35
CA TYR A 162 -24.09 -1.10 -4.85
C TYR A 162 -23.74 -0.03 -3.83
N ASP A 163 -22.80 -0.34 -2.95
CA ASP A 163 -22.30 0.56 -1.92
C ASP A 163 -20.98 1.21 -2.41
N ARG A 164 -21.10 2.12 -3.37
CA ARG A 164 -19.97 2.89 -3.90
C ARG A 164 -19.60 4.03 -2.97
N PRO A 165 -18.32 4.43 -2.90
CA PRO A 165 -17.93 5.57 -2.06
C PRO A 165 -18.57 6.86 -2.58
N GLU A 166 -19.15 7.66 -1.67
CA GLU A 166 -19.71 8.98 -2.00
C GLU A 166 -18.63 10.06 -2.14
N VAL A 167 -17.50 9.84 -1.46
CA VAL A 167 -16.29 10.64 -1.56
C VAL A 167 -15.21 9.78 -2.16
N ASP A 168 -14.49 10.30 -3.15
CA ASP A 168 -13.43 9.58 -3.83
C ASP A 168 -12.46 8.93 -2.83
N VAL A 169 -12.11 7.66 -3.07
CA VAL A 169 -11.07 6.93 -2.34
C VAL A 169 -9.77 7.07 -3.13
N PRO A 170 -8.82 7.90 -2.65
CA PRO A 170 -7.55 8.07 -3.35
C PRO A 170 -6.77 6.77 -3.48
N ILE A 171 -6.17 6.55 -4.65
CA ILE A 171 -5.32 5.40 -4.94
C ILE A 171 -3.86 5.82 -4.87
N TYR A 172 -3.10 5.20 -3.95
CA TYR A 172 -1.66 5.41 -3.83
C TYR A 172 -0.89 4.19 -4.31
N ILE A 173 0.22 4.41 -5.02
CA ILE A 173 1.06 3.31 -5.53
C ILE A 173 2.37 3.24 -4.75
N GLY A 174 2.65 2.08 -4.17
CA GLY A 174 3.94 1.74 -3.59
C GLY A 174 4.96 1.46 -4.69
N ALA A 175 6.03 2.26 -4.75
CA ALA A 175 7.03 2.15 -5.78
C ALA A 175 8.44 2.44 -5.27
N SER A 176 9.36 1.51 -5.57
CA SER A 176 10.80 1.62 -5.28
C SER A 176 11.67 1.47 -6.53
N GLY A 177 11.07 1.38 -7.72
CA GLY A 177 11.77 1.33 -8.99
C GLY A 177 11.19 2.31 -10.00
N PRO A 178 11.99 2.77 -11.00
CA PRO A 178 11.60 3.86 -11.89
C PRO A 178 10.31 3.62 -12.68
N ALA A 179 10.06 2.38 -13.13
CA ALA A 179 8.85 2.07 -13.90
C ALA A 179 7.57 2.22 -13.07
N ALA A 180 7.57 1.71 -11.82
CA ALA A 180 6.44 1.82 -10.92
C ALA A 180 6.24 3.27 -10.42
N THR A 181 7.34 3.99 -10.19
CA THR A 181 7.31 5.40 -9.79
C THR A 181 6.74 6.29 -10.91
N ARG A 182 7.11 6.03 -12.17
CA ARG A 182 6.52 6.70 -13.34
C ARG A 182 5.02 6.42 -13.44
N LEU A 183 4.60 5.18 -13.18
CA LEU A 183 3.17 4.86 -13.16
C LEU A 183 2.46 5.63 -12.06
N ALA A 184 3.02 5.69 -10.85
CA ALA A 184 2.45 6.46 -9.74
C ALA A 184 2.23 7.93 -10.13
N GLY A 185 3.24 8.60 -10.69
CA GLY A 185 3.10 9.98 -11.19
C GLY A 185 2.03 10.13 -12.28
N ARG A 186 1.85 9.11 -13.13
CA ARG A 186 0.91 9.18 -14.26
C ARG A 186 -0.55 8.98 -13.85
N VAL A 187 -0.85 8.02 -12.96
CA VAL A 187 -2.25 7.59 -12.72
C VAL A 187 -2.68 7.64 -11.26
N ALA A 188 -1.76 7.68 -10.28
CA ALA A 188 -2.13 7.61 -8.87
C ALA A 188 -2.43 8.98 -8.25
N ASP A 189 -3.12 8.98 -7.11
CA ASP A 189 -3.31 10.15 -6.25
C ASP A 189 -2.16 10.34 -5.28
N GLY A 190 -1.34 9.31 -5.10
CA GLY A 190 -0.16 9.37 -4.27
C GLY A 190 0.90 8.32 -4.62
N TRP A 191 2.13 8.63 -4.23
CA TRP A 191 3.28 7.74 -4.34
C TRP A 191 3.81 7.41 -2.94
N ILE A 192 3.96 6.12 -2.66
CA ILE A 192 4.56 5.61 -1.41
C ILE A 192 5.93 5.02 -1.72
N THR A 193 6.96 5.44 -0.99
CA THR A 193 8.30 4.84 -1.06
C THR A 193 8.86 4.60 0.34
N THR A 194 9.96 3.86 0.44
CA THR A 194 10.61 3.53 1.72
C THR A 194 11.95 4.24 1.84
N SER A 195 12.32 4.65 3.03
CA SER A 195 13.65 5.20 3.35
C SER A 195 14.73 4.10 3.41
N GLY A 196 15.96 4.50 3.75
CA GLY A 196 17.07 3.56 3.99
C GLY A 196 17.82 3.13 2.72
N LYS A 197 17.56 3.75 1.58
CA LYS A 197 18.30 3.53 0.32
C LYS A 197 19.30 4.66 0.06
N ALA A 198 20.23 4.42 -0.88
CA ALA A 198 21.17 5.45 -1.31
C ALA A 198 20.42 6.70 -1.82
N ARG A 199 20.89 7.89 -1.44
CA ARG A 199 20.27 9.16 -1.88
C ARG A 199 20.14 9.27 -3.40
N THR A 200 21.12 8.77 -4.13
CA THR A 200 21.13 8.75 -5.60
C THR A 200 19.97 7.97 -6.21
N LEU A 201 19.47 6.92 -5.52
CA LEU A 201 18.27 6.23 -5.98
C LEU A 201 17.09 7.20 -6.08
N TYR A 202 16.88 8.04 -5.07
CA TYR A 202 15.77 8.99 -5.06
C TYR A 202 16.01 10.14 -6.05
N THR A 203 17.18 10.79 -5.99
CA THR A 203 17.45 12.03 -6.73
C THR A 203 17.72 11.81 -8.22
N GLU A 204 18.28 10.66 -8.61
CA GLU A 204 18.71 10.41 -9.99
C GLU A 204 17.81 9.41 -10.73
N ASN A 205 16.96 8.65 -10.00
CA ASN A 205 16.13 7.62 -10.61
C ASN A 205 14.64 7.81 -10.31
N LEU A 206 14.25 7.89 -9.02
CA LEU A 206 12.83 7.87 -8.66
C LEU A 206 12.14 9.22 -8.91
N LEU A 207 12.73 10.32 -8.42
CA LEU A 207 12.15 11.66 -8.64
C LEU A 207 12.05 12.03 -10.12
N PRO A 208 13.08 11.84 -10.97
CA PRO A 208 12.94 12.08 -12.41
C PRO A 208 11.88 11.19 -13.07
N ALA A 209 11.76 9.91 -12.66
CA ALA A 209 10.72 9.04 -13.18
C ALA A 209 9.31 9.47 -12.74
N PHE A 210 9.17 9.99 -11.52
CA PHE A 210 7.91 10.54 -11.02
C PHE A 210 7.50 11.79 -11.80
N GLU A 211 8.42 12.73 -12.01
CA GLU A 211 8.21 13.94 -12.80
C GLU A 211 7.80 13.60 -14.25
N GLU A 212 8.48 12.62 -14.89
CA GLU A 212 8.09 12.12 -16.21
C GLU A 212 6.66 11.55 -16.21
N GLY A 213 6.26 10.88 -15.12
CA GLY A 213 4.89 10.41 -14.92
C GLY A 213 3.88 11.54 -14.87
N LEU A 214 4.18 12.59 -14.10
CA LEU A 214 3.33 13.79 -13.98
C LEU A 214 3.18 14.54 -15.30
N GLU A 215 4.26 14.66 -16.10
CA GLU A 215 4.21 15.25 -17.43
C GLU A 215 3.28 14.46 -18.37
N LYS A 216 3.35 13.13 -18.33
CA LYS A 216 2.44 12.27 -19.13
C LYS A 216 0.99 12.39 -18.67
N ARG A 217 0.74 12.46 -17.37
CA ARG A 217 -0.60 12.70 -16.80
C ARG A 217 -1.22 13.98 -17.33
N ALA A 218 -0.46 15.07 -17.35
CA ALA A 218 -0.90 16.35 -17.89
C ALA A 218 -1.19 16.28 -19.39
N ALA A 219 -0.35 15.56 -20.16
CA ALA A 219 -0.53 15.38 -21.60
C ALA A 219 -1.73 14.50 -21.95
N ASP A 220 -2.02 13.47 -21.14
CA ASP A 220 -3.15 12.57 -21.35
C ASP A 220 -4.50 13.17 -20.90
N GLY A 221 -4.49 14.31 -20.18
CA GLY A 221 -5.69 14.95 -19.65
C GLY A 221 -6.41 14.12 -18.57
N VAL A 222 -5.71 13.18 -17.96
CA VAL A 222 -6.27 12.22 -16.99
C VAL A 222 -6.74 12.91 -15.71
N ARG A 223 -6.08 14.01 -15.31
CA ARG A 223 -6.52 14.97 -14.27
C ARG A 223 -5.92 16.34 -14.57
N GLY A 224 -6.53 17.40 -14.03
CA GLY A 224 -6.13 18.77 -14.36
C GLY A 224 -4.71 19.14 -13.89
N PRO A 225 -4.08 20.13 -14.55
CA PRO A 225 -2.84 20.71 -14.04
C PRO A 225 -3.13 21.41 -12.71
N GLY A 226 -2.56 20.89 -11.62
CA GLY A 226 -2.75 21.42 -10.27
C GLY A 226 -3.31 20.42 -9.27
N ASP A 227 -3.70 19.23 -9.70
CA ASP A 227 -4.02 18.12 -8.80
C ASP A 227 -2.70 17.61 -8.21
N ASP A 228 -2.44 17.99 -6.98
CA ASP A 228 -1.25 17.58 -6.25
C ASP A 228 -1.28 16.07 -6.02
N VAL A 229 -0.24 15.37 -6.47
CA VAL A 229 -0.02 13.96 -6.12
C VAL A 229 0.73 13.91 -4.81
N ASP A 230 0.12 13.30 -3.81
CA ASP A 230 0.76 13.12 -2.50
C ASP A 230 2.02 12.26 -2.60
N THR A 231 3.04 12.60 -1.81
CA THR A 231 4.26 11.80 -1.72
C THR A 231 4.51 11.37 -0.29
N LEU A 232 4.61 10.05 -0.06
CA LEU A 232 4.88 9.45 1.23
C LEU A 232 6.23 8.77 1.22
N ILE A 233 7.00 8.96 2.29
CA ILE A 233 8.17 8.15 2.58
C ILE A 233 8.01 7.45 3.92
N GLU A 234 8.07 6.13 3.92
CA GLU A 234 8.08 5.35 5.14
C GLU A 234 9.47 5.36 5.76
N VAL A 235 9.56 5.79 6.99
CA VAL A 235 10.81 5.83 7.77
C VAL A 235 10.69 4.87 8.94
N LYS A 236 11.60 3.90 9.03
CA LYS A 236 11.69 3.03 10.20
C LYS A 236 12.39 3.77 11.33
N VAL A 237 11.75 3.77 12.49
CA VAL A 237 12.25 4.42 13.69
C VAL A 237 12.18 3.43 14.85
N SER A 238 13.28 3.28 15.58
CA SER A 238 13.28 2.67 16.89
C SER A 238 13.78 3.69 17.92
N PHE A 239 13.07 3.83 19.00
CA PHE A 239 13.41 4.78 20.07
C PHE A 239 13.28 4.12 21.45
N ASP A 240 14.36 4.22 22.22
CA ASP A 240 14.39 3.96 23.66
C ASP A 240 15.39 4.93 24.30
N HIS A 241 15.26 5.22 25.59
CA HIS A 241 16.26 5.97 26.34
C HIS A 241 17.59 5.21 26.42
N ASP A 242 17.57 3.89 26.37
CA ASP A 242 18.70 3.01 26.21
C ASP A 242 18.94 2.70 24.74
N ARG A 243 20.09 3.12 24.22
CA ARG A 243 20.48 2.92 22.82
C ARG A 243 20.59 1.43 22.45
N GLU A 244 21.08 0.60 23.38
CA GLU A 244 21.25 -0.84 23.12
C GLU A 244 19.89 -1.51 22.94
N ARG A 245 18.90 -1.15 23.75
CA ARG A 245 17.51 -1.59 23.57
C ARG A 245 16.93 -1.11 22.26
N ALA A 246 17.10 0.17 21.93
CA ALA A 246 16.62 0.69 20.66
C ALA A 246 17.22 -0.06 19.45
N MET A 247 18.50 -0.43 19.52
CA MET A 247 19.15 -1.26 18.51
C MET A 247 18.62 -2.69 18.48
N GLU A 248 18.40 -3.32 19.63
CA GLU A 248 17.87 -4.67 19.74
C GLU A 248 16.46 -4.77 19.11
N ASP A 249 15.60 -3.79 19.37
CA ASP A 249 14.24 -3.71 18.81
C ASP A 249 14.22 -3.67 17.26
N THR A 250 15.34 -3.29 16.63
CA THR A 250 15.42 -3.29 15.15
C THR A 250 15.61 -4.69 14.58
N ARG A 251 16.01 -5.67 15.35
CA ARG A 251 16.32 -7.06 14.88
C ARG A 251 15.14 -7.75 14.23
N PHE A 252 13.92 -7.48 14.69
CA PHE A 252 12.71 -7.99 14.05
C PHE A 252 12.64 -7.65 12.56
N TRP A 253 13.22 -6.54 12.15
CA TRP A 253 13.22 -6.07 10.77
C TRP A 253 14.51 -6.40 9.99
N ALA A 254 15.39 -7.24 10.56
CA ALA A 254 16.64 -7.65 9.91
C ALA A 254 16.44 -8.24 8.50
N PRO A 255 15.39 -9.05 8.20
CA PRO A 255 15.15 -9.57 6.86
C PRO A 255 15.02 -8.48 5.78
N LEU A 256 14.59 -7.29 6.14
CA LEU A 256 14.49 -6.18 5.18
C LEU A 256 15.85 -5.60 4.77
N ALA A 257 16.91 -5.87 5.53
CA ALA A 257 18.28 -5.47 5.21
C ALA A 257 18.94 -6.40 4.18
N LEU A 258 18.40 -7.60 3.95
CA LEU A 258 18.85 -8.53 2.92
C LEU A 258 18.75 -7.89 1.52
N SER A 259 19.68 -8.26 0.65
CA SER A 259 19.64 -7.83 -0.75
C SER A 259 18.39 -8.36 -1.46
N PRO A 260 17.94 -7.73 -2.56
CA PRO A 260 16.85 -8.28 -3.35
C PRO A 260 17.08 -9.73 -3.78
N ASP A 261 18.31 -10.09 -4.18
CA ASP A 261 18.63 -11.43 -4.66
C ASP A 261 18.53 -12.50 -3.54
N GLU A 262 18.76 -12.12 -2.29
CA GLU A 262 18.65 -13.02 -1.14
C GLU A 262 17.20 -13.26 -0.70
N LYS A 263 16.31 -12.29 -0.83
CA LYS A 263 14.93 -12.35 -0.32
C LYS A 263 13.84 -12.50 -1.39
N MET A 264 14.14 -12.16 -2.66
CA MET A 264 13.16 -12.33 -3.73
C MET A 264 12.97 -13.81 -4.06
N GLY A 265 11.75 -14.29 -3.88
CA GLY A 265 11.39 -15.69 -4.10
C GLY A 265 11.40 -16.55 -2.84
N VAL A 266 11.76 -16.01 -1.69
CA VAL A 266 11.55 -16.70 -0.40
C VAL A 266 10.07 -16.63 -0.02
N GLU A 267 9.46 -17.80 0.16
CA GLU A 267 8.03 -17.96 0.42
C GLU A 267 7.76 -18.36 1.88
N ASP A 268 8.80 -18.77 2.62
CA ASP A 268 8.68 -19.25 4.00
C ASP A 268 9.35 -18.28 4.98
N PRO A 269 8.61 -17.74 5.96
CA PRO A 269 9.18 -16.90 7.01
C PRO A 269 10.29 -17.57 7.82
N LEU A 270 10.25 -18.90 8.00
CA LEU A 270 11.31 -19.64 8.68
C LEU A 270 12.61 -19.65 7.87
N GLU A 271 12.52 -19.74 6.55
CA GLU A 271 13.69 -19.62 5.66
C GLU A 271 14.24 -18.19 5.69
N MET A 272 13.34 -17.21 5.59
CA MET A 272 13.71 -15.80 5.68
C MET A 272 14.44 -15.45 6.99
N GLN A 273 14.02 -16.04 8.10
CA GLN A 273 14.64 -15.82 9.40
C GLN A 273 16.05 -16.44 9.53
N ARG A 274 16.36 -17.44 8.70
CA ARG A 274 17.67 -18.11 8.70
C ARG A 274 18.73 -17.40 7.84
N LEU A 275 18.31 -16.58 6.90
CA LEU A 275 19.17 -15.74 6.08
C LEU A 275 19.74 -14.56 6.85
#